data_cd5a7945ebb6a9fa7605958d4b259715
#
_entry.id   cd5a7945ebb6a9fa7605958d4b259715
#
_cell.length_a   1.000
_cell.length_b   1.000
_cell.length_c   1.000
_cell.angle_alpha   90.00
_cell.angle_beta   90.00
_cell.angle_gamma   90.00
#
_symmetry.space_group_name_H-M   'P 1'
#
loop_
_entity.id
_entity.type
_entity.pdbx_description
1 polymer ?
#
loop_
_entity_poly.entity_id
_entity_poly.type
_entity_poly.pdbx_seq_one_letter_code
_entity_poly.pdbx_strand_id
1 'polypeptide(L)'
;MSHPELAEAFAQYFISDQGFASIVEARRFAESVLGGPVRPGTALAKVVDESIEAAVVRAGRWWVQQSSTTHDTYDRLVDLLQRQPNLSVRSSTSVLQQAYSTPIPIAYLASSLARIDGTTTVYEPTAGNGALLIGANPDNVIANELNQDRFVELRTRGFQQLTQEDALSFQPDAQVDVVICNPPFGSVKDEQFRTHRLPIADTWTTQVDQVIALKALSVMKPDGRAVLILGGKKGKEEYIRSERYNTRESRAFYYILYQNYRVTQHFSIWGDLYRKQGAGFPIDLIVIEGRGTSELSLPAAEVPPIYKSFTELKERLPHELTPKHPAPLDVSLYDLPLSQLPQPLEARRDGLTLHRQGTSRPGDAGPIHLPGSDANPP
;
A
#
# COMPACT_ATOMS: atom_id res chain seq x y z
N MET A 1 -17.90 11.91 15.50
CA MET A 1 -17.97 11.05 14.29
C MET A 1 -16.66 10.32 14.18
N SER A 2 -16.69 9.03 13.95
CA SER A 2 -15.49 8.17 13.82
C SER A 2 -14.85 8.31 12.44
N HIS A 3 -13.58 7.89 12.31
CA HIS A 3 -12.90 7.80 11.02
C HIS A 3 -13.71 6.99 9.97
N PRO A 4 -14.28 5.81 10.28
CA PRO A 4 -15.09 5.05 9.33
C PRO A 4 -16.37 5.75 8.87
N GLU A 5 -17.05 6.52 9.72
CA GLU A 5 -18.25 7.27 9.35
C GLU A 5 -17.93 8.41 8.38
N LEU A 6 -16.81 9.11 8.60
CA LEU A 6 -16.35 10.13 7.69
C LEU A 6 -15.91 9.54 6.34
N ALA A 7 -15.22 8.38 6.35
CA ALA A 7 -14.86 7.68 5.14
C ALA A 7 -16.07 7.23 4.34
N GLU A 8 -17.16 6.83 5.01
CA GLU A 8 -18.44 6.50 4.34
C GLU A 8 -19.06 7.73 3.67
N ALA A 9 -19.12 8.87 4.35
CA ALA A 9 -19.64 10.11 3.77
C ALA A 9 -18.88 10.52 2.49
N PHE A 10 -17.54 10.43 2.52
CA PHE A 10 -16.72 10.66 1.33
C PHE A 10 -16.95 9.61 0.23
N ALA A 11 -17.12 8.32 0.60
CA ALA A 11 -17.37 7.26 -0.38
C ALA A 11 -18.68 7.47 -1.11
N GLN A 12 -19.76 7.83 -0.41
CA GLN A 12 -21.05 8.15 -1.03
C GLN A 12 -20.96 9.36 -1.97
N TYR A 13 -20.15 10.36 -1.61
CA TYR A 13 -19.89 11.51 -2.48
C TYR A 13 -19.19 11.10 -3.78
N PHE A 14 -18.17 10.24 -3.72
CA PHE A 14 -17.49 9.69 -4.90
C PHE A 14 -18.40 8.76 -5.75
N ILE A 15 -19.20 7.92 -5.10
CA ILE A 15 -20.16 7.02 -5.77
C ILE A 15 -21.21 7.82 -6.54
N SER A 16 -21.61 9.00 -6.05
CA SER A 16 -22.52 9.92 -6.73
C SER A 16 -21.87 10.69 -7.90
N ASP A 17 -20.73 10.23 -8.40
CA ASP A 17 -19.95 10.85 -9.47
C ASP A 17 -19.44 12.27 -9.15
N GLN A 18 -19.40 12.64 -7.86
CA GLN A 18 -18.82 13.88 -7.39
C GLN A 18 -17.32 13.72 -7.11
N GLY A 19 -16.61 14.83 -6.95
CA GLY A 19 -15.18 14.84 -6.66
C GLY A 19 -14.72 16.15 -6.05
N PHE A 20 -13.45 16.25 -5.72
CA PHE A 20 -12.85 17.43 -5.12
C PHE A 20 -11.70 17.95 -5.97
N ALA A 21 -11.76 19.20 -6.39
CA ALA A 21 -10.67 19.84 -7.14
C ALA A 21 -9.42 20.05 -6.27
N SER A 22 -9.57 20.10 -4.94
CA SER A 22 -8.48 20.33 -4.01
C SER A 22 -8.73 19.70 -2.64
N ILE A 23 -7.64 19.50 -1.88
CA ILE A 23 -7.74 19.06 -0.47
C ILE A 23 -8.47 20.08 0.41
N VAL A 24 -8.46 21.36 0.05
CA VAL A 24 -9.19 22.41 0.77
C VAL A 24 -10.70 22.21 0.63
N GLU A 25 -11.15 21.88 -0.57
CA GLU A 25 -12.56 21.58 -0.84
C GLU A 25 -13.01 20.32 -0.09
N ALA A 26 -12.20 19.25 -0.13
CA ALA A 26 -12.49 18.03 0.63
C ALA A 26 -12.56 18.28 2.15
N ARG A 27 -11.69 19.13 2.70
CA ARG A 27 -11.74 19.51 4.11
C ARG A 27 -12.98 20.34 4.46
N ARG A 28 -13.45 21.22 3.58
CA ARG A 28 -14.73 21.93 3.77
C ARG A 28 -15.92 20.97 3.78
N PHE A 29 -15.90 19.97 2.91
CA PHE A 29 -16.90 18.90 2.96
C PHE A 29 -16.83 18.17 4.32
N ALA A 30 -15.64 17.79 4.79
CA ALA A 30 -15.48 17.18 6.11
C ALA A 30 -15.99 18.10 7.24
N GLU A 31 -15.74 19.41 7.18
CA GLU A 31 -16.26 20.40 8.15
C GLU A 31 -17.78 20.38 8.20
N SER A 32 -18.46 20.30 7.05
CA SER A 32 -19.92 20.23 6.99
C SER A 32 -20.48 18.94 7.60
N VAL A 33 -19.76 17.82 7.45
CA VAL A 33 -20.12 16.52 8.01
C VAL A 33 -19.85 16.47 9.52
N LEU A 34 -18.71 17.03 9.96
CA LEU A 34 -18.27 16.99 11.36
C LEU A 34 -18.89 18.07 12.24
N GLY A 35 -19.46 19.12 11.64
CA GLY A 35 -19.99 20.27 12.36
C GLY A 35 -18.93 21.17 13.01
N GLY A 36 -17.68 21.12 12.53
CA GLY A 36 -16.58 21.90 13.08
C GLY A 36 -15.38 22.04 12.15
N PRO A 37 -14.45 22.99 12.42
CA PRO A 37 -13.38 23.32 11.51
C PRO A 37 -12.27 22.26 11.44
N VAL A 38 -11.75 22.00 10.23
CA VAL A 38 -10.60 21.14 9.96
C VAL A 38 -9.38 21.98 9.61
N ARG A 39 -8.53 22.27 10.58
CA ARG A 39 -7.33 23.10 10.40
C ARG A 39 -6.15 22.28 9.88
N PRO A 40 -5.43 22.74 8.84
CA PRO A 40 -4.22 22.07 8.36
C PRO A 40 -3.20 21.82 9.48
N GLY A 41 -2.51 20.68 9.43
CA GLY A 41 -1.48 20.30 10.41
C GLY A 41 -2.02 19.74 11.73
N THR A 42 -3.33 19.65 11.92
CA THR A 42 -3.95 19.06 13.11
C THR A 42 -4.13 17.53 12.97
N ALA A 43 -4.30 16.83 14.09
CA ALA A 43 -4.67 15.43 14.10
C ALA A 43 -5.96 15.16 13.30
N LEU A 44 -6.94 16.06 13.42
CA LEU A 44 -8.20 15.95 12.69
C LEU A 44 -8.00 16.06 11.16
N ALA A 45 -7.11 16.94 10.69
CA ALA A 45 -6.78 17.01 9.27
C ALA A 45 -6.16 15.71 8.76
N LYS A 46 -5.32 15.03 9.57
CA LYS A 46 -4.78 13.72 9.25
C LYS A 46 -5.89 12.67 9.15
N VAL A 47 -6.83 12.66 10.08
CA VAL A 47 -7.99 11.75 10.05
C VAL A 47 -8.81 11.98 8.78
N VAL A 48 -9.03 13.24 8.37
CA VAL A 48 -9.73 13.57 7.12
C VAL A 48 -8.96 13.02 5.90
N ASP A 49 -7.66 13.24 5.83
CA ASP A 49 -6.83 12.78 4.71
C ASP A 49 -6.87 11.24 4.59
N GLU A 50 -6.74 10.50 5.70
CA GLU A 50 -6.88 9.03 5.74
C GLU A 50 -8.31 8.56 5.41
N SER A 51 -9.34 9.31 5.84
CA SER A 51 -10.74 9.02 5.50
C SER A 51 -11.02 9.16 4.01
N ILE A 52 -10.38 10.11 3.32
CA ILE A 52 -10.48 10.25 1.86
C ILE A 52 -9.83 9.04 1.17
N GLU A 53 -8.66 8.60 1.63
CA GLU A 53 -8.00 7.41 1.06
C GLU A 53 -8.88 6.15 1.24
N ALA A 54 -9.44 5.94 2.43
CA ALA A 54 -10.37 4.85 2.71
C ALA A 54 -11.63 4.92 1.85
N ALA A 55 -12.17 6.12 1.65
CA ALA A 55 -13.36 6.37 0.84
C ALA A 55 -13.15 6.02 -0.64
N VAL A 56 -11.97 6.32 -1.19
CA VAL A 56 -11.61 5.93 -2.56
C VAL A 56 -11.62 4.41 -2.71
N VAL A 57 -11.12 3.67 -1.71
CA VAL A 57 -11.16 2.21 -1.74
C VAL A 57 -12.58 1.68 -1.63
N ARG A 58 -13.43 2.27 -0.77
CA ARG A 58 -14.85 1.92 -0.64
C ARG A 58 -15.61 2.16 -1.94
N ALA A 59 -15.47 3.35 -2.52
CA ALA A 59 -16.11 3.70 -3.79
C ALA A 59 -15.61 2.79 -4.94
N GLY A 60 -14.30 2.53 -4.99
CA GLY A 60 -13.72 1.61 -5.96
C GLY A 60 -14.28 0.20 -5.84
N ARG A 61 -14.43 -0.33 -4.62
CA ARG A 61 -15.05 -1.63 -4.38
C ARG A 61 -16.50 -1.68 -4.84
N TRP A 62 -17.26 -0.61 -4.58
CA TRP A 62 -18.63 -0.49 -5.07
C TRP A 62 -18.67 -0.58 -6.61
N TRP A 63 -17.78 0.17 -7.32
CA TRP A 63 -17.71 0.12 -8.79
C TRP A 63 -17.30 -1.26 -9.31
N VAL A 64 -16.39 -1.98 -8.65
CA VAL A 64 -16.02 -3.36 -9.00
C VAL A 64 -17.25 -4.28 -8.95
N GLN A 65 -18.14 -4.07 -8.00
CA GLN A 65 -19.36 -4.87 -7.85
C GLN A 65 -20.46 -4.52 -8.87
N GLN A 66 -20.48 -3.27 -9.36
CA GLN A 66 -21.53 -2.79 -10.27
C GLN A 66 -21.17 -2.94 -11.75
N SER A 67 -19.90 -3.05 -12.07
CA SER A 67 -19.44 -3.03 -13.46
C SER A 67 -19.55 -4.40 -14.12
N SER A 68 -19.84 -4.41 -15.41
CA SER A 68 -20.05 -5.63 -16.21
C SER A 68 -18.76 -6.19 -16.81
N THR A 69 -17.75 -5.36 -17.03
CA THR A 69 -16.49 -5.77 -17.64
C THR A 69 -15.28 -5.23 -16.87
N THR A 70 -14.15 -5.93 -16.97
CA THR A 70 -12.88 -5.53 -16.36
C THR A 70 -12.40 -4.16 -16.88
N HIS A 71 -12.58 -3.92 -18.18
CA HIS A 71 -12.14 -2.68 -18.83
C HIS A 71 -13.00 -1.47 -18.43
N ASP A 72 -14.32 -1.64 -18.33
CA ASP A 72 -15.22 -0.58 -17.87
C ASP A 72 -14.96 -0.24 -16.40
N THR A 73 -14.75 -1.27 -15.58
CA THR A 73 -14.33 -1.09 -14.17
C THR A 73 -13.06 -0.26 -14.08
N TYR A 74 -12.05 -0.61 -14.87
CA TYR A 74 -10.78 0.11 -14.87
C TYR A 74 -10.94 1.58 -15.22
N ASP A 75 -11.71 1.89 -16.28
CA ASP A 75 -11.98 3.29 -16.68
C ASP A 75 -12.69 4.08 -15.58
N ARG A 76 -13.67 3.47 -14.91
CA ARG A 76 -14.34 4.05 -13.75
C ARG A 76 -13.37 4.34 -12.61
N LEU A 77 -12.42 3.47 -12.36
CA LEU A 77 -11.40 3.67 -11.31
C LEU A 77 -10.37 4.72 -11.69
N VAL A 78 -10.03 4.86 -12.98
CA VAL A 78 -9.20 5.97 -13.47
C VAL A 78 -9.92 7.30 -13.27
N ASP A 79 -11.21 7.38 -13.60
CA ASP A 79 -12.03 8.56 -13.36
C ASP A 79 -12.16 8.88 -11.86
N LEU A 80 -12.39 7.89 -11.00
CA LEU A 80 -12.41 8.04 -9.55
C LEU A 80 -11.09 8.63 -9.04
N LEU A 81 -9.93 8.15 -9.52
CA LEU A 81 -8.64 8.71 -9.18
C LEU A 81 -8.51 10.18 -9.62
N GLN A 82 -9.06 10.56 -10.76
CA GLN A 82 -9.03 11.96 -11.22
C GLN A 82 -9.85 12.87 -10.32
N ARG A 83 -10.99 12.40 -9.82
CA ARG A 83 -11.91 13.11 -8.90
C ARG A 83 -11.40 13.18 -7.45
N GLN A 84 -10.42 12.33 -7.09
CA GLN A 84 -9.76 12.39 -5.80
C GLN A 84 -8.88 13.64 -5.70
N PRO A 85 -8.86 14.36 -4.56
CA PRO A 85 -7.93 15.46 -4.35
C PRO A 85 -6.49 14.97 -4.30
N ASN A 86 -5.54 15.89 -4.50
CA ASN A 86 -4.12 15.54 -4.35
C ASN A 86 -3.76 15.37 -2.86
N LEU A 87 -3.37 14.15 -2.48
CA LEU A 87 -2.97 13.76 -1.12
C LEU A 87 -1.43 13.67 -0.97
N SER A 88 -0.67 14.24 -1.91
CA SER A 88 0.81 14.16 -1.88
C SER A 88 1.46 14.92 -0.71
N VAL A 89 0.75 15.90 -0.10
CA VAL A 89 1.23 16.64 1.08
C VAL A 89 0.91 15.83 2.32
N ARG A 90 1.83 14.98 2.74
CA ARG A 90 1.67 14.06 3.86
C ARG A 90 2.24 14.62 5.16
N SER A 91 1.76 14.09 6.29
CA SER A 91 2.38 14.31 7.59
C SER A 91 3.80 13.70 7.63
N SER A 92 4.68 14.28 8.45
CA SER A 92 6.04 13.76 8.66
C SER A 92 6.09 12.27 9.03
N THR A 93 5.07 11.77 9.74
CA THR A 93 4.99 10.36 10.15
C THR A 93 4.76 9.41 8.98
N SER A 94 3.85 9.74 8.05
CA SER A 94 3.60 8.90 6.87
C SER A 94 4.75 8.95 5.85
N VAL A 95 5.49 10.07 5.80
CA VAL A 95 6.72 10.18 5.02
C VAL A 95 7.84 9.31 5.62
N LEU A 96 7.98 9.29 6.96
CA LEU A 96 8.97 8.46 7.65
C LEU A 96 8.68 6.96 7.49
N GLN A 97 7.41 6.55 7.45
CA GLN A 97 7.01 5.15 7.26
C GLN A 97 6.98 4.73 5.79
N GLN A 98 7.15 5.65 4.84
CA GLN A 98 7.06 5.44 3.38
C GLN A 98 5.79 4.66 2.94
N ALA A 99 4.73 4.74 3.74
CA ALA A 99 3.47 4.03 3.54
C ALA A 99 2.60 4.76 2.49
N TYR A 100 2.94 4.59 1.21
CA TYR A 100 2.17 5.16 0.10
C TYR A 100 0.97 4.28 -0.24
N SER A 101 -0.22 4.87 -0.28
CA SER A 101 -1.40 4.15 -0.77
C SER A 101 -1.27 3.86 -2.25
N THR A 102 -1.70 2.69 -2.68
CA THR A 102 -1.71 2.31 -4.10
C THR A 102 -2.82 3.10 -4.83
N PRO A 103 -2.53 3.79 -5.95
CA PRO A 103 -3.58 4.37 -6.79
C PRO A 103 -4.60 3.31 -7.19
N ILE A 104 -5.89 3.63 -7.05
CA ILE A 104 -6.96 2.63 -7.17
C ILE A 104 -6.99 1.88 -8.52
N PRO A 105 -6.65 2.50 -9.69
CA PRO A 105 -6.56 1.76 -10.95
C PRO A 105 -5.41 0.75 -10.97
N ILE A 106 -4.27 1.09 -10.32
CA ILE A 106 -3.12 0.19 -10.22
C ILE A 106 -3.42 -0.95 -9.25
N ALA A 107 -4.12 -0.66 -8.16
CA ALA A 107 -4.57 -1.68 -7.21
C ALA A 107 -5.50 -2.69 -7.89
N TYR A 108 -6.45 -2.21 -8.69
CA TYR A 108 -7.35 -3.06 -9.46
C TYR A 108 -6.62 -3.88 -10.53
N LEU A 109 -5.66 -3.27 -11.25
CA LEU A 109 -4.80 -4.01 -12.19
C LEU A 109 -4.06 -5.14 -11.48
N ALA A 110 -3.44 -4.87 -10.33
CA ALA A 110 -2.72 -5.87 -9.55
C ALA A 110 -3.65 -7.00 -9.07
N SER A 111 -4.83 -6.66 -8.54
CA SER A 111 -5.87 -7.62 -8.13
C SER A 111 -6.34 -8.50 -9.30
N SER A 112 -6.54 -7.89 -10.49
CA SER A 112 -6.94 -8.59 -11.71
C SER A 112 -5.86 -9.53 -12.23
N LEU A 113 -4.59 -9.09 -12.25
CA LEU A 113 -3.44 -9.93 -12.63
C LEU A 113 -3.21 -11.07 -11.65
N ALA A 114 -3.49 -10.87 -10.37
CA ALA A 114 -3.48 -11.92 -9.35
C ALA A 114 -4.67 -12.89 -9.50
N ARG A 115 -5.65 -12.57 -10.36
CA ARG A 115 -6.89 -13.32 -10.55
C ARG A 115 -7.64 -13.56 -9.25
N ILE A 116 -7.71 -12.52 -8.41
CA ILE A 116 -8.48 -12.55 -7.17
C ILE A 116 -9.96 -12.58 -7.55
N ASP A 117 -10.68 -13.58 -7.03
CA ASP A 117 -12.11 -13.75 -7.18
C ASP A 117 -12.80 -14.08 -5.83
N GLY A 118 -14.10 -14.35 -5.85
CA GLY A 118 -14.87 -14.66 -4.64
C GLY A 118 -14.50 -15.97 -3.93
N THR A 119 -13.64 -16.81 -4.52
CA THR A 119 -13.28 -18.14 -4.01
C THR A 119 -11.83 -18.26 -3.56
N THR A 120 -10.95 -17.38 -4.02
CA THR A 120 -9.51 -17.40 -3.71
C THR A 120 -9.22 -16.96 -2.29
N THR A 121 -8.37 -17.74 -1.59
CA THR A 121 -7.77 -17.31 -0.32
C THR A 121 -6.61 -16.35 -0.60
N VAL A 122 -6.65 -15.15 0.02
CA VAL A 122 -5.70 -14.07 -0.27
C VAL A 122 -4.96 -13.65 0.99
N TYR A 123 -3.65 -13.44 0.89
CA TYR A 123 -2.84 -12.82 1.94
C TYR A 123 -2.25 -11.49 1.47
N GLU A 124 -2.47 -10.43 2.26
CA GLU A 124 -1.86 -9.12 2.11
C GLU A 124 -1.14 -8.71 3.40
N PRO A 125 0.22 -8.65 3.41
CA PRO A 125 1.02 -8.41 4.62
C PRO A 125 1.04 -6.95 5.08
N THR A 126 0.64 -6.00 4.22
CA THR A 126 0.70 -4.54 4.47
C THR A 126 -0.49 -3.85 3.82
N ALA A 127 -1.67 -4.19 4.32
CA ALA A 127 -2.93 -3.97 3.61
C ALA A 127 -3.32 -2.49 3.41
N GLY A 128 -2.76 -1.57 4.18
CA GLY A 128 -3.13 -0.15 4.08
C GLY A 128 -4.63 0.05 4.32
N ASN A 129 -5.29 0.66 3.35
CA ASN A 129 -6.75 0.79 3.33
C ASN A 129 -7.43 -0.35 2.54
N GLY A 130 -6.71 -1.45 2.22
CA GLY A 130 -7.24 -2.62 1.53
C GLY A 130 -7.48 -2.42 0.02
N ALA A 131 -6.71 -1.53 -0.63
CA ALA A 131 -6.88 -1.23 -2.05
C ALA A 131 -6.59 -2.45 -2.95
N LEU A 132 -5.56 -3.25 -2.64
CA LEU A 132 -5.21 -4.44 -3.41
C LEU A 132 -6.24 -5.58 -3.23
N LEU A 133 -7.02 -5.53 -2.16
CA LEU A 133 -8.09 -6.50 -1.85
C LEU A 133 -9.45 -6.10 -2.45
N ILE A 134 -9.45 -5.17 -3.41
CA ILE A 134 -10.68 -4.57 -3.96
C ILE A 134 -11.64 -5.60 -4.58
N GLY A 135 -11.11 -6.68 -5.17
CA GLY A 135 -11.88 -7.78 -5.77
C GLY A 135 -12.08 -9.00 -4.85
N ALA A 136 -11.49 -9.01 -3.66
CA ALA A 136 -11.50 -10.17 -2.78
C ALA A 136 -12.82 -10.32 -2.01
N ASN A 137 -13.22 -11.59 -1.76
CA ASN A 137 -14.24 -11.90 -0.77
C ASN A 137 -13.62 -11.77 0.64
N PRO A 138 -14.16 -10.92 1.54
CA PRO A 138 -13.61 -10.74 2.87
C PRO A 138 -13.43 -12.04 3.68
N ASP A 139 -14.34 -13.00 3.52
CA ASP A 139 -14.29 -14.29 4.23
C ASP A 139 -13.07 -15.14 3.87
N ASN A 140 -12.38 -14.81 2.77
CA ASN A 140 -11.20 -15.52 2.28
C ASN A 140 -9.92 -14.69 2.41
N VAL A 141 -9.97 -13.54 3.12
CA VAL A 141 -8.82 -12.62 3.24
C VAL A 141 -8.13 -12.77 4.58
N ILE A 142 -6.82 -12.94 4.53
CA ILE A 142 -5.89 -12.74 5.64
C ILE A 142 -5.17 -11.43 5.37
N ALA A 143 -5.36 -10.41 6.21
CA ALA A 143 -4.74 -9.11 6.06
C ALA A 143 -3.94 -8.74 7.32
N ASN A 144 -2.84 -8.03 7.13
CA ASN A 144 -2.06 -7.44 8.21
C ASN A 144 -1.82 -5.95 7.94
N GLU A 145 -1.99 -5.11 8.95
CA GLU A 145 -1.75 -3.67 8.87
C GLU A 145 -1.24 -3.14 10.20
N LEU A 146 -0.03 -2.56 10.18
CA LEU A 146 0.63 -2.05 11.39
C LEU A 146 0.02 -0.74 11.90
N ASN A 147 -0.44 0.13 10.98
CA ASN A 147 -0.97 1.44 11.34
C ASN A 147 -2.34 1.32 12.00
N GLN A 148 -2.50 1.88 13.20
CA GLN A 148 -3.72 1.79 14.00
C GLN A 148 -4.94 2.39 13.29
N ASP A 149 -4.82 3.53 12.62
CA ASP A 149 -5.96 4.21 11.97
C ASP A 149 -6.49 3.37 10.81
N ARG A 150 -5.59 2.80 9.99
CA ARG A 150 -5.91 1.91 8.87
C ARG A 150 -6.42 0.55 9.35
N PHE A 151 -5.83 0.01 10.40
CA PHE A 151 -6.33 -1.23 11.03
C PHE A 151 -7.79 -1.09 11.49
N VAL A 152 -8.15 0.03 12.13
CA VAL A 152 -9.54 0.31 12.54
C VAL A 152 -10.46 0.38 11.31
N GLU A 153 -10.02 1.01 10.23
CA GLU A 153 -10.79 1.03 8.97
C GLU A 153 -10.98 -0.38 8.40
N LEU A 154 -9.92 -1.18 8.34
CA LEU A 154 -9.98 -2.55 7.83
C LEU A 154 -10.89 -3.47 8.64
N ARG A 155 -11.02 -3.25 9.95
CA ARG A 155 -11.95 -4.00 10.81
C ARG A 155 -13.41 -3.90 10.32
N THR A 156 -13.76 -2.80 9.67
CA THR A 156 -15.11 -2.63 9.11
C THR A 156 -15.38 -3.50 7.87
N ARG A 157 -14.33 -4.15 7.32
CA ARG A 157 -14.43 -4.97 6.10
C ARG A 157 -14.81 -6.41 6.36
N GLY A 158 -14.76 -6.88 7.60
CA GLY A 158 -15.12 -8.24 7.98
C GLY A 158 -14.18 -9.32 7.41
N PHE A 159 -12.89 -9.04 7.31
CA PHE A 159 -11.91 -10.02 6.84
C PHE A 159 -11.85 -11.26 7.74
N GLN A 160 -11.64 -12.43 7.13
CA GLN A 160 -11.49 -13.71 7.83
C GLN A 160 -10.45 -13.62 8.95
N GLN A 161 -9.31 -13.02 8.66
CA GLN A 161 -8.27 -12.72 9.63
C GLN A 161 -7.69 -11.33 9.38
N LEU A 162 -7.64 -10.52 10.44
CA LEU A 162 -6.98 -9.22 10.41
C LEU A 162 -6.05 -9.11 11.63
N THR A 163 -4.77 -8.85 11.37
CA THR A 163 -3.73 -8.70 12.40
C THR A 163 -3.11 -7.31 12.36
N GLN A 164 -2.54 -6.89 13.51
CA GLN A 164 -1.85 -5.60 13.64
C GLN A 164 -0.41 -5.84 14.11
N GLU A 165 0.38 -6.43 13.22
CA GLU A 165 1.74 -6.90 13.52
C GLU A 165 2.76 -6.27 12.55
N ASP A 166 4.04 -6.29 12.94
CA ASP A 166 5.12 -5.95 12.03
C ASP A 166 5.28 -7.04 10.96
N ALA A 167 5.09 -6.70 9.69
CA ALA A 167 5.21 -7.61 8.56
C ALA A 167 6.61 -8.24 8.40
N LEU A 168 7.64 -7.64 9.01
CA LEU A 168 8.98 -8.26 9.07
C LEU A 168 9.01 -9.46 10.03
N SER A 169 8.15 -9.51 11.03
CA SER A 169 8.08 -10.60 12.02
C SER A 169 6.86 -11.49 11.83
N PHE A 170 5.72 -10.95 11.41
CA PHE A 170 4.47 -11.70 11.25
C PHE A 170 4.43 -12.53 9.96
N GLN A 171 3.82 -13.70 10.06
CA GLN A 171 3.48 -14.57 8.93
C GLN A 171 2.30 -15.44 9.34
N PRO A 172 1.24 -15.60 8.51
CA PRO A 172 0.15 -16.52 8.82
C PRO A 172 0.61 -17.98 8.72
N ASP A 173 -0.02 -18.86 9.50
CA ASP A 173 0.27 -20.30 9.47
C ASP A 173 -0.33 -21.00 8.24
N ALA A 174 -1.40 -20.45 7.68
CA ALA A 174 -2.11 -21.02 6.55
C ALA A 174 -1.44 -20.69 5.21
N GLN A 175 -1.39 -21.67 4.30
CA GLN A 175 -1.07 -21.40 2.89
C GLN A 175 -2.26 -20.81 2.16
N VAL A 176 -1.99 -19.88 1.23
CA VAL A 176 -3.00 -19.15 0.46
C VAL A 176 -2.85 -19.37 -1.04
N ASP A 177 -3.96 -19.18 -1.77
CA ASP A 177 -3.97 -19.25 -3.24
C ASP A 177 -3.27 -18.04 -3.85
N VAL A 178 -3.45 -16.86 -3.24
CA VAL A 178 -2.91 -15.60 -3.74
C VAL A 178 -2.17 -14.84 -2.65
N VAL A 179 -0.96 -14.38 -2.98
CA VAL A 179 -0.23 -13.35 -2.24
C VAL A 179 -0.24 -12.06 -3.05
N ILE A 180 -0.69 -10.98 -2.45
CA ILE A 180 -0.65 -9.65 -3.07
C ILE A 180 -0.07 -8.65 -2.08
N CYS A 181 0.89 -7.83 -2.49
CA CYS A 181 1.46 -6.84 -1.58
C CYS A 181 2.07 -5.63 -2.28
N ASN A 182 1.95 -4.50 -1.60
CA ASN A 182 2.67 -3.26 -1.86
C ASN A 182 3.33 -2.81 -0.54
N PRO A 183 4.47 -3.43 -0.14
CA PRO A 183 5.12 -3.11 1.11
C PRO A 183 5.71 -1.69 1.11
N PRO A 184 5.99 -1.10 2.28
CA PRO A 184 6.69 0.18 2.35
C PRO A 184 8.06 0.08 1.68
N PHE A 185 8.36 1.05 0.78
CA PHE A 185 9.62 1.06 0.04
C PHE A 185 10.75 1.66 0.88
N GLY A 186 11.99 1.19 0.63
CA GLY A 186 13.18 1.77 1.22
C GLY A 186 13.84 0.90 2.28
N SER A 187 14.73 1.49 3.06
CA SER A 187 15.59 0.79 4.01
C SER A 187 15.27 1.12 5.46
N VAL A 188 15.38 0.13 6.34
CA VAL A 188 15.36 0.35 7.78
C VAL A 188 16.64 1.08 8.20
N LYS A 189 16.47 2.13 9.00
CA LYS A 189 17.57 2.88 9.60
C LYS A 189 17.50 2.78 11.12
N ASP A 190 18.66 2.67 11.76
CA ASP A 190 18.76 2.76 13.22
C ASP A 190 18.63 4.22 13.71
N GLU A 191 18.70 4.40 15.03
CA GLU A 191 18.66 5.71 15.67
C GLU A 191 19.83 6.64 15.25
N GLN A 192 20.93 6.07 14.73
CA GLN A 192 22.07 6.78 14.18
C GLN A 192 22.00 6.95 12.66
N PHE A 193 20.81 6.73 12.05
CA PHE A 193 20.55 6.81 10.61
C PHE A 193 21.39 5.84 9.75
N ARG A 194 22.00 4.80 10.33
CA ARG A 194 22.70 3.75 9.59
C ARG A 194 21.70 2.76 9.02
N THR A 195 21.91 2.37 7.77
CA THR A 195 21.04 1.41 7.09
C THR A 195 21.32 -0.01 7.59
N HIS A 196 20.29 -0.70 8.04
CA HIS A 196 20.36 -2.10 8.43
C HIS A 196 20.40 -3.04 7.23
N ARG A 197 21.17 -4.11 7.35
CA ARG A 197 21.14 -5.25 6.45
C ARG A 197 20.13 -6.25 6.98
N LEU A 198 19.19 -6.65 6.13
CA LEU A 198 18.15 -7.61 6.44
C LEU A 198 18.48 -8.92 5.71
N PRO A 199 18.44 -10.09 6.37
CA PRO A 199 18.75 -11.36 5.74
C PRO A 199 17.69 -11.77 4.72
N ILE A 200 18.14 -12.29 3.57
CA ILE A 200 17.30 -12.92 2.55
C ILE A 200 18.05 -14.18 2.06
N ALA A 201 17.53 -15.38 2.33
CA ALA A 201 18.23 -16.64 2.10
C ALA A 201 19.70 -16.58 2.63
N ASP A 202 20.68 -16.90 1.81
CA ASP A 202 22.11 -16.90 2.18
C ASP A 202 22.81 -15.55 1.98
N THR A 203 22.05 -14.48 1.80
CA THR A 203 22.57 -13.14 1.55
C THR A 203 21.79 -12.08 2.34
N TRP A 204 21.83 -10.82 1.90
CA TRP A 204 21.16 -9.72 2.57
C TRP A 204 20.66 -8.66 1.57
N THR A 205 19.69 -7.90 2.01
CA THR A 205 19.21 -6.68 1.35
C THR A 205 19.10 -5.55 2.36
N THR A 206 19.04 -4.31 1.89
CA THR A 206 18.68 -3.15 2.69
C THR A 206 17.22 -2.72 2.47
N GLN A 207 16.53 -3.36 1.54
CA GLN A 207 15.18 -2.98 1.10
C GLN A 207 14.10 -3.78 1.86
N VAL A 208 13.27 -3.06 2.62
CA VAL A 208 12.19 -3.64 3.43
C VAL A 208 11.15 -4.35 2.57
N ASP A 209 10.77 -3.73 1.46
CA ASP A 209 9.81 -4.28 0.50
C ASP A 209 10.24 -5.65 -0.02
N GLN A 210 11.53 -5.86 -0.27
CA GLN A 210 12.06 -7.15 -0.73
C GLN A 210 11.94 -8.25 0.33
N VAL A 211 12.22 -7.94 1.59
CA VAL A 211 12.11 -8.90 2.70
C VAL A 211 10.67 -9.30 2.93
N ILE A 212 9.76 -8.31 3.02
CA ILE A 212 8.33 -8.54 3.23
C ILE A 212 7.75 -9.37 2.08
N ALA A 213 8.12 -9.04 0.83
CA ALA A 213 7.67 -9.79 -0.34
C ALA A 213 8.11 -11.26 -0.31
N LEU A 214 9.40 -11.55 -0.07
CA LEU A 214 9.89 -12.94 0.01
C LEU A 214 9.25 -13.70 1.18
N LYS A 215 9.04 -13.03 2.32
CA LYS A 215 8.37 -13.62 3.47
C LYS A 215 6.90 -13.92 3.15
N ALA A 216 6.19 -12.99 2.53
CA ALA A 216 4.80 -13.21 2.12
C ALA A 216 4.67 -14.36 1.11
N LEU A 217 5.60 -14.46 0.14
CA LEU A 217 5.62 -15.54 -0.84
C LEU A 217 5.82 -16.93 -0.21
N SER A 218 6.41 -17.02 0.98
CA SER A 218 6.63 -18.31 1.63
C SER A 218 5.34 -19.03 2.03
N VAL A 219 4.22 -18.30 2.20
CA VAL A 219 2.89 -18.89 2.49
C VAL A 219 2.04 -19.10 1.24
N MET A 220 2.54 -18.74 0.05
CA MET A 220 1.85 -19.05 -1.21
C MET A 220 1.89 -20.56 -1.47
N LYS A 221 0.75 -21.14 -1.86
CA LYS A 221 0.65 -22.54 -2.30
C LYS A 221 1.63 -22.82 -3.48
N PRO A 222 2.04 -24.07 -3.73
CA PRO A 222 2.97 -24.38 -4.82
C PRO A 222 2.49 -23.94 -6.20
N ASP A 223 1.20 -24.02 -6.47
CA ASP A 223 0.50 -23.61 -7.68
C ASP A 223 -0.22 -22.25 -7.53
N GLY A 224 0.01 -21.56 -6.41
CA GLY A 224 -0.57 -20.27 -6.10
C GLY A 224 -0.09 -19.14 -7.03
N ARG A 225 -0.63 -17.96 -6.84
CA ARG A 225 -0.28 -16.75 -7.59
C ARG A 225 0.24 -15.66 -6.68
N ALA A 226 1.03 -14.75 -7.22
CA ALA A 226 1.31 -13.52 -6.51
C ALA A 226 1.41 -12.32 -7.45
N VAL A 227 1.08 -11.14 -6.92
CA VAL A 227 1.43 -9.87 -7.52
C VAL A 227 2.13 -9.01 -6.47
N LEU A 228 3.36 -8.62 -6.80
CA LEU A 228 4.20 -7.79 -5.95
C LEU A 228 4.34 -6.42 -6.58
N ILE A 229 4.17 -5.37 -5.77
CA ILE A 229 4.49 -3.99 -6.12
C ILE A 229 5.70 -3.58 -5.28
N LEU A 230 6.84 -3.38 -5.93
CA LEU A 230 8.12 -3.09 -5.27
C LEU A 230 8.73 -1.79 -5.78
N GLY A 231 9.71 -1.26 -5.06
CA GLY A 231 10.44 -0.07 -5.49
C GLY A 231 11.22 -0.31 -6.77
N GLY A 232 10.81 0.35 -7.86
CA GLY A 232 11.43 0.25 -9.18
C GLY A 232 12.74 1.04 -9.32
N LYS A 233 13.51 0.73 -10.33
CA LYS A 233 14.81 1.38 -10.56
C LYS A 233 14.64 2.69 -11.34
N LYS A 234 15.12 3.79 -10.74
CA LYS A 234 15.14 5.12 -11.37
C LYS A 234 16.11 5.14 -12.56
N GLY A 235 15.83 5.97 -13.56
CA GLY A 235 16.69 6.18 -14.70
C GLY A 235 15.85 6.54 -15.93
N LYS A 236 16.29 7.56 -16.70
CA LYS A 236 15.63 7.92 -17.94
C LYS A 236 15.98 6.93 -19.04
N GLU A 237 17.23 6.50 -19.07
CA GLU A 237 17.79 5.59 -20.05
C GLU A 237 17.77 4.15 -19.53
N GLU A 238 17.54 3.21 -20.45
CA GLU A 238 17.44 1.78 -20.13
C GLU A 238 18.74 1.24 -19.51
N TYR A 239 19.91 1.66 -20.05
CA TYR A 239 21.21 1.21 -19.51
C TYR A 239 21.40 1.63 -18.05
N ILE A 240 20.91 2.83 -17.63
CA ILE A 240 20.99 3.28 -16.25
C ILE A 240 20.15 2.39 -15.33
N ARG A 241 18.99 1.97 -15.82
CA ARG A 241 18.13 1.04 -15.08
C ARG A 241 18.77 -0.34 -15.00
N SER A 242 19.33 -0.85 -16.10
CA SER A 242 20.07 -2.10 -16.13
C SER A 242 21.19 -2.11 -15.11
N GLU A 243 22.04 -1.09 -15.05
CA GLU A 243 23.10 -0.98 -14.03
C GLU A 243 22.55 -1.02 -12.60
N ARG A 244 21.40 -0.39 -12.36
CA ARG A 244 20.75 -0.39 -11.03
C ARG A 244 20.15 -1.73 -10.66
N TYR A 245 19.61 -2.48 -11.62
CA TYR A 245 19.24 -3.89 -11.41
C TYR A 245 20.44 -4.78 -11.21
N ASN A 246 21.59 -4.40 -11.77
CA ASN A 246 22.85 -5.18 -11.72
C ASN A 246 23.68 -4.93 -10.45
N THR A 247 23.23 -4.10 -9.51
CA THR A 247 23.92 -3.99 -8.20
C THR A 247 23.88 -5.33 -7.47
N ARG A 248 24.90 -5.60 -6.62
CA ARG A 248 24.99 -6.86 -5.87
C ARG A 248 23.68 -7.21 -5.14
N GLU A 249 23.11 -6.24 -4.44
CA GLU A 249 21.88 -6.41 -3.66
C GLU A 249 20.68 -6.72 -4.56
N SER A 250 20.47 -5.93 -5.63
CA SER A 250 19.36 -6.16 -6.56
C SER A 250 19.49 -7.51 -7.26
N ARG A 251 20.68 -7.87 -7.77
CA ARG A 251 20.91 -9.19 -8.39
C ARG A 251 20.58 -10.32 -7.44
N ALA A 252 21.00 -10.22 -6.19
CA ALA A 252 20.75 -11.26 -5.19
C ALA A 252 19.24 -11.46 -4.98
N PHE A 253 18.50 -10.39 -4.79
CA PHE A 253 17.04 -10.44 -4.61
C PHE A 253 16.34 -11.04 -5.85
N TYR A 254 16.59 -10.49 -7.04
CA TYR A 254 15.93 -10.97 -8.26
C TYR A 254 16.34 -12.38 -8.62
N TYR A 255 17.59 -12.77 -8.34
CA TYR A 255 18.03 -14.17 -8.50
C TYR A 255 17.24 -15.11 -7.61
N ILE A 256 17.11 -14.81 -6.30
CA ILE A 256 16.30 -15.60 -5.36
C ILE A 256 14.85 -15.70 -5.86
N LEU A 257 14.26 -14.56 -6.25
CA LEU A 257 12.89 -14.50 -6.71
C LEU A 257 12.68 -15.37 -7.96
N TYR A 258 13.50 -15.21 -8.99
CA TYR A 258 13.35 -15.88 -10.28
C TYR A 258 13.74 -17.37 -10.26
N GLN A 259 14.57 -17.79 -9.32
CA GLN A 259 14.91 -19.21 -9.15
C GLN A 259 13.84 -20.01 -8.39
N ASN A 260 13.11 -19.36 -7.50
CA ASN A 260 12.16 -20.05 -6.62
C ASN A 260 10.68 -19.83 -7.00
N TYR A 261 10.40 -18.84 -7.85
CA TYR A 261 9.02 -18.47 -8.24
C TYR A 261 8.94 -18.19 -9.73
N ARG A 262 7.94 -18.76 -10.40
CA ARG A 262 7.71 -18.56 -11.83
C ARG A 262 7.17 -17.17 -12.09
N VAL A 263 8.06 -16.22 -12.27
CA VAL A 263 7.72 -14.87 -12.71
C VAL A 263 7.28 -14.94 -14.17
N THR A 264 6.03 -14.56 -14.46
CA THR A 264 5.46 -14.57 -15.81
C THR A 264 5.36 -13.19 -16.41
N GLN A 265 5.34 -12.14 -15.58
CA GLN A 265 5.39 -10.76 -16.02
C GLN A 265 6.20 -9.93 -15.03
N HIS A 266 7.04 -9.05 -15.56
CA HIS A 266 7.73 -8.02 -14.80
C HIS A 266 7.77 -6.75 -15.64
N PHE A 267 7.14 -5.69 -15.14
CA PHE A 267 7.14 -4.39 -15.78
C PHE A 267 7.17 -3.27 -14.73
N SER A 268 7.61 -2.10 -15.16
CA SER A 268 7.63 -0.91 -14.30
C SER A 268 6.49 0.04 -14.65
N ILE A 269 6.01 0.75 -13.65
CA ILE A 269 5.01 1.80 -13.76
C ILE A 269 5.69 3.13 -13.44
N TRP A 270 5.48 4.13 -14.29
CA TRP A 270 6.09 5.45 -14.13
C TRP A 270 5.58 6.17 -12.87
N GLY A 271 6.50 6.78 -12.14
CA GLY A 271 6.19 7.40 -10.84
C GLY A 271 5.13 8.50 -10.88
N ASP A 272 4.94 9.18 -12.02
CA ASP A 272 3.91 10.20 -12.14
C ASP A 272 2.47 9.67 -11.93
N LEU A 273 2.25 8.38 -12.22
CA LEU A 273 0.96 7.73 -11.97
C LEU A 273 0.67 7.54 -10.47
N TYR A 274 1.70 7.63 -9.63
CA TYR A 274 1.60 7.62 -8.16
C TYR A 274 1.61 9.02 -7.53
N ARG A 275 1.76 10.09 -8.32
CA ARG A 275 1.98 11.45 -7.81
C ARG A 275 0.88 11.90 -6.85
N LYS A 276 -0.38 11.59 -7.11
CA LYS A 276 -1.51 11.95 -6.22
C LYS A 276 -1.41 11.28 -4.84
N GLN A 277 -0.68 10.16 -4.74
CA GLN A 277 -0.43 9.43 -3.49
C GLN A 277 0.94 9.76 -2.87
N GLY A 278 1.67 10.73 -3.43
CA GLY A 278 2.92 11.23 -2.88
C GLY A 278 4.19 10.47 -3.28
N ALA A 279 4.11 9.39 -4.04
CA ALA A 279 5.28 8.74 -4.62
C ALA A 279 5.60 9.35 -6.00
N GLY A 280 6.88 9.60 -6.27
CA GLY A 280 7.35 10.20 -7.53
C GLY A 280 8.46 9.38 -8.20
N PHE A 281 8.60 8.12 -7.84
CA PHE A 281 9.59 7.20 -8.40
C PHE A 281 8.90 5.99 -9.05
N PRO A 282 9.54 5.35 -10.05
CA PRO A 282 9.00 4.15 -10.67
C PRO A 282 8.81 3.04 -9.65
N ILE A 283 7.80 2.22 -9.88
CA ILE A 283 7.58 0.97 -9.16
C ILE A 283 7.67 -0.20 -10.13
N ASP A 284 8.04 -1.37 -9.64
CA ASP A 284 7.99 -2.62 -10.36
C ASP A 284 6.73 -3.40 -9.97
N LEU A 285 5.98 -3.89 -10.96
CA LEU A 285 4.90 -4.83 -10.78
C LEU A 285 5.34 -6.19 -11.33
N ILE A 286 5.32 -7.20 -10.46
CA ILE A 286 5.81 -8.55 -10.75
C ILE A 286 4.68 -9.54 -10.54
N VAL A 287 4.36 -10.31 -11.58
CA VAL A 287 3.33 -11.36 -11.55
C VAL A 287 4.01 -12.73 -11.48
N ILE A 288 3.55 -13.54 -10.55
CA ILE A 288 4.06 -14.89 -10.27
C ILE A 288 2.93 -15.90 -10.44
N GLU A 289 3.21 -17.01 -11.12
CA GLU A 289 2.28 -18.11 -11.32
C GLU A 289 2.89 -19.44 -10.87
N GLY A 290 2.94 -19.63 -9.56
CA GLY A 290 3.45 -20.84 -8.91
C GLY A 290 4.92 -20.76 -8.49
N ARG A 291 5.36 -21.80 -7.78
CA ARG A 291 6.77 -22.00 -7.39
C ARG A 291 7.55 -22.65 -8.54
N GLY A 292 8.84 -22.38 -8.60
CA GLY A 292 9.75 -22.93 -9.61
C GLY A 292 10.55 -21.86 -10.32
N THR A 293 11.44 -22.24 -11.21
CA THR A 293 12.30 -21.33 -11.95
C THR A 293 11.53 -20.54 -13.00
N SER A 294 11.75 -19.23 -13.08
CA SER A 294 11.21 -18.34 -14.09
C SER A 294 11.90 -18.56 -15.45
N GLU A 295 11.11 -18.47 -16.52
CA GLU A 295 11.65 -18.46 -17.91
C GLU A 295 12.10 -17.06 -18.34
N LEU A 296 11.67 -16.02 -17.64
CA LEU A 296 12.07 -14.65 -17.94
C LEU A 296 13.54 -14.41 -17.57
N SER A 297 14.21 -13.61 -18.37
CA SER A 297 15.54 -13.10 -18.09
C SER A 297 15.54 -12.24 -16.81
N LEU A 298 16.68 -12.25 -16.08
CA LEU A 298 16.84 -11.37 -14.94
C LEU A 298 16.77 -9.90 -15.37
N PRO A 299 16.21 -8.98 -14.55
CA PRO A 299 16.00 -7.56 -14.90
C PRO A 299 17.28 -6.80 -15.27
N ALA A 300 18.45 -7.29 -14.86
CA ALA A 300 19.74 -6.73 -15.26
C ALA A 300 20.12 -7.08 -16.70
N ALA A 301 19.68 -8.22 -17.22
CA ALA A 301 19.92 -8.67 -18.58
C ALA A 301 18.84 -8.13 -19.54
N GLU A 302 17.59 -8.13 -19.12
CA GLU A 302 16.45 -7.61 -19.88
C GLU A 302 15.64 -6.68 -18.98
N VAL A 303 15.81 -5.38 -19.21
CA VAL A 303 15.20 -4.35 -18.35
C VAL A 303 13.68 -4.35 -18.52
N PRO A 304 12.91 -4.44 -17.41
CA PRO A 304 11.45 -4.42 -17.47
C PRO A 304 10.92 -3.18 -18.23
N PRO A 305 9.94 -3.33 -19.14
CA PRO A 305 9.34 -2.19 -19.85
C PRO A 305 8.68 -1.24 -18.83
N ILE A 306 8.64 0.05 -19.17
CA ILE A 306 8.00 1.09 -18.37
C ILE A 306 6.72 1.56 -19.04
N TYR A 307 5.60 1.47 -18.33
CA TYR A 307 4.31 2.03 -18.72
C TYR A 307 4.11 3.41 -18.09
N LYS A 308 3.69 4.39 -18.89
CA LYS A 308 3.67 5.81 -18.50
C LYS A 308 2.26 6.39 -18.39
N SER A 309 1.25 5.64 -18.78
CA SER A 309 -0.14 6.08 -18.77
C SER A 309 -1.08 4.97 -18.27
N PHE A 310 -2.24 5.37 -17.76
CA PHE A 310 -3.30 4.42 -17.39
C PHE A 310 -3.87 3.71 -18.61
N THR A 311 -3.83 4.31 -19.80
CA THR A 311 -4.22 3.67 -21.06
C THR A 311 -3.31 2.49 -21.40
N GLU A 312 -1.99 2.68 -21.31
CA GLU A 312 -1.03 1.59 -21.52
C GLU A 312 -1.19 0.47 -20.48
N LEU A 313 -1.47 0.83 -19.23
CA LEU A 313 -1.71 -0.15 -18.17
C LEU A 313 -3.02 -0.92 -18.38
N LYS A 314 -4.06 -0.29 -18.96
CA LYS A 314 -5.32 -0.94 -19.28
C LYS A 314 -5.13 -2.12 -20.23
N GLU A 315 -4.20 -2.04 -21.18
CA GLU A 315 -3.88 -3.12 -22.11
C GLU A 315 -3.23 -4.34 -21.44
N ARG A 316 -2.79 -4.19 -20.19
CA ARG A 316 -2.24 -5.28 -19.36
C ARG A 316 -3.31 -6.07 -18.58
N LEU A 317 -4.55 -5.58 -18.57
CA LEU A 317 -5.65 -6.30 -17.93
C LEU A 317 -5.86 -7.66 -18.63
N PRO A 318 -6.17 -8.71 -17.86
CA PRO A 318 -6.54 -10.00 -18.43
C PRO A 318 -7.82 -9.87 -19.29
N HIS A 319 -7.78 -10.41 -20.50
CA HIS A 319 -8.92 -10.33 -21.44
C HIS A 319 -10.18 -11.10 -21.00
N GLU A 320 -10.06 -12.04 -20.08
CA GLU A 320 -11.12 -12.94 -19.63
C GLU A 320 -11.16 -13.04 -18.09
N LEU A 321 -11.62 -11.98 -17.46
CA LEU A 321 -12.23 -12.15 -16.14
C LEU A 321 -13.70 -11.78 -16.29
N THR A 322 -14.54 -12.79 -16.48
CA THR A 322 -15.95 -12.63 -16.09
C THR A 322 -15.88 -12.36 -14.58
N PRO A 323 -16.29 -11.18 -14.09
CA PRO A 323 -16.31 -10.93 -12.67
C PRO A 323 -17.29 -11.94 -12.06
N LYS A 324 -16.79 -12.98 -11.39
CA LYS A 324 -17.61 -13.66 -10.40
C LYS A 324 -17.70 -12.67 -9.27
N HIS A 325 -18.80 -11.90 -9.25
CA HIS A 325 -19.04 -10.90 -8.24
C HIS A 325 -18.78 -11.51 -6.85
N PRO A 326 -17.93 -10.90 -6.03
CA PRO A 326 -17.93 -11.23 -4.61
C PRO A 326 -19.38 -11.07 -4.13
N ALA A 327 -19.79 -11.93 -3.20
CA ALA A 327 -21.11 -11.81 -2.60
C ALA A 327 -21.39 -10.35 -2.23
N PRO A 328 -22.60 -9.82 -2.48
CA PRO A 328 -22.91 -8.45 -2.12
C PRO A 328 -22.45 -8.22 -0.67
N LEU A 329 -21.71 -7.17 -0.45
CA LEU A 329 -21.44 -6.73 0.93
C LEU A 329 -22.81 -6.53 1.57
N ASP A 330 -23.06 -7.22 2.67
CA ASP A 330 -24.25 -6.95 3.47
C ASP A 330 -24.13 -5.52 3.98
N VAL A 331 -24.78 -4.61 3.27
CA VAL A 331 -24.79 -3.17 3.61
C VAL A 331 -25.34 -2.95 5.04
N SER A 332 -26.09 -3.93 5.58
CA SER A 332 -26.59 -3.88 6.96
C SER A 332 -25.47 -3.87 8.01
N LEU A 333 -24.27 -4.36 7.66
CA LEU A 333 -23.09 -4.27 8.55
C LEU A 333 -22.57 -2.83 8.69
N TYR A 334 -22.91 -1.92 7.78
CA TYR A 334 -22.51 -0.52 7.87
C TYR A 334 -23.41 0.30 8.79
N ASP A 335 -24.62 -0.20 9.11
CA ASP A 335 -25.57 0.43 10.02
C ASP A 335 -25.38 -0.01 11.50
N LEU A 336 -24.42 -0.88 11.77
CA LEU A 336 -24.15 -1.31 13.15
C LEU A 336 -23.48 -0.19 13.95
N PRO A 337 -24.05 0.24 15.07
CA PRO A 337 -23.40 1.19 15.97
C PRO A 337 -22.08 0.58 16.50
N LEU A 338 -21.06 1.42 16.66
CA LEU A 338 -19.69 1.03 17.12
C LEU A 338 -19.68 0.14 18.37
N SER A 339 -20.72 0.21 19.21
CA SER A 339 -20.90 -0.64 20.40
C SER A 339 -21.15 -2.12 20.08
N GLN A 340 -21.50 -2.47 18.84
CA GLN A 340 -21.76 -3.85 18.42
C GLN A 340 -20.58 -4.48 17.67
N LEU A 341 -19.50 -3.73 17.46
CA LEU A 341 -18.27 -4.29 16.89
C LEU A 341 -17.58 -5.19 17.92
N PRO A 342 -16.96 -6.32 17.51
CA PRO A 342 -16.21 -7.19 18.42
C PRO A 342 -15.15 -6.38 19.18
N GLN A 343 -15.13 -6.52 20.49
CA GLN A 343 -14.10 -5.90 21.34
C GLN A 343 -12.72 -6.44 20.98
N PRO A 344 -11.65 -5.63 21.05
CA PRO A 344 -10.29 -6.12 20.87
C PRO A 344 -10.01 -7.26 21.87
N LEU A 345 -9.45 -8.37 21.38
CA LEU A 345 -8.83 -9.33 22.28
C LEU A 345 -7.73 -8.59 23.05
N GLU A 346 -7.81 -8.58 24.39
CA GLU A 346 -6.77 -8.02 25.22
C GLU A 346 -5.43 -8.66 24.85
N ALA A 347 -4.52 -7.86 24.30
CA ALA A 347 -3.17 -8.29 24.03
C ALA A 347 -2.55 -8.74 25.35
N ARG A 348 -2.21 -10.02 25.48
CA ARG A 348 -1.39 -10.52 26.58
C ARG A 348 -0.10 -9.71 26.58
N ARG A 349 0.07 -8.91 27.64
CA ARG A 349 1.30 -8.21 27.95
C ARG A 349 2.32 -9.25 28.45
N ASP A 350 3.06 -9.84 27.54
CA ASP A 350 4.30 -10.52 27.87
C ASP A 350 5.46 -9.71 27.29
N GLY A 351 6.00 -8.87 28.13
CA GLY A 351 7.40 -8.54 28.28
C GLY A 351 8.18 -7.98 27.12
N LEU A 352 7.82 -6.79 26.59
CA LEU A 352 8.83 -5.92 25.96
C LEU A 352 8.57 -4.49 26.42
N THR A 353 9.37 -4.06 27.39
CA THR A 353 9.35 -2.71 27.95
C THR A 353 9.95 -1.75 26.95
N LEU A 354 9.11 -1.06 26.18
CA LEU A 354 9.54 0.16 25.50
C LEU A 354 9.66 1.27 26.54
N HIS A 355 10.89 1.70 26.81
CA HIS A 355 11.17 2.87 27.64
C HIS A 355 10.48 4.11 27.06
N ARG A 356 9.41 4.53 27.70
CA ARG A 356 8.89 5.90 27.58
C ARG A 356 9.88 6.81 28.26
N GLN A 357 10.66 7.57 27.50
CA GLN A 357 11.34 8.75 28.03
C GLN A 357 10.33 9.90 28.15
N GLY A 358 10.35 10.49 29.33
CA GLY A 358 9.40 11.44 29.82
C GLY A 358 9.39 12.76 29.07
N THR A 359 8.22 13.35 29.05
CA THR A 359 7.94 14.73 28.71
C THR A 359 8.63 15.66 29.71
N SER A 360 9.67 16.39 29.27
CA SER A 360 10.16 17.58 29.94
C SER A 360 9.47 18.82 29.38
N ARG A 361 8.96 19.64 30.30
CA ARG A 361 8.28 20.93 30.04
C ARG A 361 9.23 21.95 29.44
N PRO A 362 8.75 22.90 28.63
CA PRO A 362 9.57 24.01 28.15
C PRO A 362 9.70 25.09 29.23
N GLY A 363 10.90 25.43 29.55
CA GLY A 363 11.27 26.59 30.39
C GLY A 363 12.77 26.78 30.34
N ASP A 364 13.17 28.01 29.95
CA ASP A 364 14.50 28.61 29.97
C ASP A 364 15.39 28.41 28.73
N ALA A 365 15.18 29.33 27.80
CA ALA A 365 16.13 29.67 26.75
C ALA A 365 17.11 30.76 27.26
N GLY A 366 18.34 30.35 27.55
CA GLY A 366 19.48 31.26 27.67
C GLY A 366 20.14 31.48 26.29
N PRO A 367 20.80 32.61 26.03
CA PRO A 367 21.23 33.01 24.70
C PRO A 367 22.44 32.18 24.21
N ILE A 368 22.33 31.69 22.96
CA ILE A 368 23.42 31.02 22.26
C ILE A 368 24.39 32.08 21.72
N HIS A 369 25.65 32.06 22.22
CA HIS A 369 26.77 32.77 21.64
C HIS A 369 27.28 32.00 20.40
N LEU A 370 27.31 32.67 19.26
CA LEU A 370 28.00 32.22 18.05
C LEU A 370 29.49 32.64 18.18
N PRO A 371 30.48 31.77 17.94
CA PRO A 371 31.86 32.19 17.75
C PRO A 371 32.07 32.68 16.32
N GLY A 372 32.74 33.84 16.26
CA GLY A 372 33.03 34.59 15.04
C GLY A 372 34.02 33.89 14.12
N SER A 373 33.88 34.27 12.89
CA SER A 373 34.86 34.12 11.80
C SER A 373 36.13 34.90 12.05
N ASP A 374 37.30 34.27 11.87
CA ASP A 374 38.52 34.98 11.46
C ASP A 374 39.46 34.09 10.66
N ALA A 375 39.52 34.43 9.41
CA ALA A 375 40.73 34.87 8.67
C ALA A 375 41.77 33.81 8.24
N ASN A 376 41.88 33.71 6.94
CA ASN A 376 42.97 33.32 6.01
C ASN A 376 44.30 34.06 6.27
N PRO A 377 45.36 33.81 5.50
CA PRO A 377 46.18 32.63 5.13
C PRO A 377 47.69 32.92 5.43
N PRO A 378 48.69 32.29 4.89
CA PRO A 378 48.93 32.11 3.44
C PRO A 378 48.88 30.70 2.93
#